data_07fd458c64f2fdc67f48b5282a6322f5
#
_entry.id   07fd458c64f2fdc67f48b5282a6322f5
#
_cell.length_a   1.000
_cell.length_b   1.000
_cell.length_c   1.000
_cell.angle_alpha   90.00
_cell.angle_beta   90.00
_cell.angle_gamma   90.00
#
_symmetry.space_group_name_H-M   'P 1'
#
loop_
_entity.id
_entity.type
_entity.pdbx_description
1 polymer ?
#
loop_
_entity_poly.entity_id
_entity_poly.type
_entity_poly.pdbx_seq_one_letter_code
_entity_poly.pdbx_strand_id
1 'polypeptide(L)'
;YRQNRPYTRPECTLWKDILYGSRRQMFWYADPAMRFCLDMNQGGAMVDLRPYAAKLIRPCGVGTKANQDASYPFLVQSLYRAGFFTHYAGEGAVKSCKIGHDSEQVDLCTCRTLASFSEESETRIVTLDPVTIEFDSFSVRVQSIFRLTEGSGEVEIIRRILDSTRPETDISIDEYITACYGTTEYPEDMTGIRLSLIGADKTETIKYAYQCREAKLENVHSAEALIPQVDTHLSMRVEAPAAGYIREGFSFSPMYTLGIQKTVKAKGELRTWLKVAKAS
;
A
#
# COMPACT_ATOMS: atom_id res chain seq x y z
N TYR A 1 5.86 -23.17 2.45
CA TYR A 1 6.63 -22.97 3.70
C TYR A 1 7.97 -22.28 3.51
N ARG A 2 8.04 -21.33 2.59
CA ARG A 2 9.21 -20.47 2.38
C ARG A 2 8.96 -19.06 2.93
N GLN A 3 8.16 -18.92 3.97
CA GLN A 3 7.65 -17.64 4.42
C GLN A 3 8.72 -16.64 4.86
N ASN A 4 9.88 -17.13 5.30
CA ASN A 4 10.96 -16.30 5.82
C ASN A 4 12.29 -16.47 5.09
N ARG A 5 12.29 -17.03 3.89
CA ARG A 5 13.50 -17.14 3.07
C ARG A 5 13.31 -16.35 1.79
N PRO A 6 14.25 -15.48 1.45
CA PRO A 6 14.24 -14.78 0.18
C PRO A 6 14.15 -15.77 -0.98
N TYR A 7 13.41 -15.40 -1.99
CA TYR A 7 13.43 -16.14 -3.25
C TYR A 7 14.75 -15.87 -3.95
N THR A 8 15.28 -16.88 -4.60
CA THR A 8 16.51 -16.76 -5.39
C THR A 8 16.25 -16.25 -6.80
N ARG A 9 14.99 -16.22 -7.21
CA ARG A 9 14.51 -15.73 -8.51
C ARG A 9 13.20 -15.01 -8.30
N PRO A 10 12.86 -14.00 -9.12
CA PRO A 10 11.54 -13.41 -9.09
C PRO A 10 10.50 -14.45 -9.54
N GLU A 11 9.41 -14.51 -8.81
CA GLU A 11 8.26 -15.34 -9.13
C GLU A 11 7.02 -14.47 -9.23
N CYS A 12 6.29 -14.57 -10.33
CA CYS A 12 4.99 -13.95 -10.54
C CYS A 12 3.93 -15.01 -10.70
N THR A 13 2.85 -14.91 -9.98
CA THR A 13 1.75 -15.85 -10.07
C THR A 13 0.42 -15.10 -10.07
N LEU A 14 -0.37 -15.29 -11.11
CA LEU A 14 -1.75 -14.87 -11.13
C LEU A 14 -2.62 -16.04 -10.68
N TRP A 15 -3.17 -15.93 -9.49
CA TRP A 15 -3.93 -17.00 -8.86
C TRP A 15 -5.42 -16.66 -8.80
N LYS A 16 -6.25 -17.66 -9.08
CA LYS A 16 -7.71 -17.56 -8.96
C LYS A 16 -8.15 -18.39 -7.77
N ASP A 17 -8.73 -17.74 -6.78
CA ASP A 17 -9.31 -18.42 -5.63
C ASP A 17 -10.70 -18.95 -5.98
N ILE A 18 -10.81 -20.26 -6.03
CA ILE A 18 -12.09 -20.95 -6.28
C ILE A 18 -12.70 -21.53 -5.00
N LEU A 19 -11.93 -21.59 -3.90
CA LEU A 19 -12.34 -22.30 -2.69
C LEU A 19 -13.47 -21.58 -1.93
N TYR A 20 -13.56 -20.27 -2.05
CA TYR A 20 -14.58 -19.48 -1.34
C TYR A 20 -15.67 -18.93 -2.28
N GLY A 21 -15.79 -19.44 -3.48
CA GLY A 21 -16.79 -18.99 -4.46
C GLY A 21 -16.64 -17.54 -4.93
N SER A 22 -15.57 -16.87 -4.56
CA SER A 22 -15.40 -15.43 -4.74
C SER A 22 -14.84 -15.05 -6.11
N ARG A 23 -14.45 -15.97 -6.96
CA ARG A 23 -13.73 -15.71 -8.22
C ARG A 23 -12.59 -14.70 -8.03
N ARG A 24 -11.91 -14.74 -6.89
CA ARG A 24 -10.83 -13.83 -6.58
C ARG A 24 -9.68 -14.07 -7.51
N GLN A 25 -9.19 -13.00 -8.11
CA GLN A 25 -7.93 -12.99 -8.81
C GLN A 25 -6.92 -12.23 -7.97
N MET A 26 -5.82 -12.90 -7.63
CA MET A 26 -4.73 -12.34 -6.85
C MET A 26 -3.44 -12.45 -7.64
N PHE A 27 -2.70 -11.37 -7.70
CA PHE A 27 -1.36 -11.36 -8.27
C PHE A 27 -0.35 -11.41 -7.14
N TRP A 28 0.47 -12.44 -7.14
CA TRP A 28 1.58 -12.60 -6.22
C TRP A 28 2.90 -12.32 -6.92
N TYR A 29 3.73 -11.54 -6.28
CA TYR A 29 5.12 -11.31 -6.64
C TYR A 29 6.01 -11.67 -5.46
N ALA A 30 7.15 -12.31 -5.76
CA ALA A 30 8.20 -12.57 -4.79
C ALA A 30 9.56 -12.50 -5.49
N ASP A 31 10.52 -11.87 -4.86
CA ASP A 31 11.90 -11.77 -5.30
C ASP A 31 12.85 -11.87 -4.10
N PRO A 32 14.20 -11.72 -4.28
CA PRO A 32 15.12 -11.74 -3.16
C PRO A 32 14.89 -10.66 -2.08
N ALA A 33 14.27 -9.53 -2.42
CA ALA A 33 14.09 -8.41 -1.50
C ALA A 33 12.74 -8.46 -0.76
N MET A 34 11.65 -8.84 -1.46
CA MET A 34 10.30 -8.74 -0.90
C MET A 34 9.31 -9.72 -1.53
N ARG A 35 8.18 -9.86 -0.86
CA ARG A 35 6.97 -10.49 -1.39
C ARG A 35 5.79 -9.55 -1.20
N PHE A 36 4.89 -9.47 -2.18
CA PHE A 36 3.62 -8.79 -2.02
C PHE A 36 2.49 -9.44 -2.82
N CYS A 37 1.27 -9.02 -2.51
CA CYS A 37 0.06 -9.47 -3.17
C CYS A 37 -0.85 -8.31 -3.54
N LEU A 38 -1.35 -8.32 -4.78
CA LEU A 38 -2.41 -7.44 -5.23
C LEU A 38 -3.73 -8.23 -5.33
N ASP A 39 -4.82 -7.66 -4.80
CA ASP A 39 -6.16 -8.23 -4.89
C ASP A 39 -6.99 -7.53 -5.96
N MET A 40 -7.27 -8.23 -7.06
CA MET A 40 -8.02 -7.69 -8.18
C MET A 40 -9.49 -7.42 -7.87
N ASN A 41 -10.06 -8.08 -6.87
CA ASN A 41 -11.41 -7.78 -6.38
C ASN A 41 -11.46 -6.48 -5.55
N GLN A 42 -10.29 -5.95 -5.22
CA GLN A 42 -10.12 -4.68 -4.52
C GLN A 42 -9.30 -3.70 -5.37
N GLY A 43 -9.59 -3.61 -6.66
CA GLY A 43 -8.98 -2.63 -7.56
C GLY A 43 -7.46 -2.74 -7.69
N GLY A 44 -6.90 -3.92 -7.42
CA GLY A 44 -5.45 -4.08 -7.36
C GLY A 44 -4.83 -3.49 -6.10
N ALA A 45 -5.59 -3.35 -5.00
CA ALA A 45 -5.02 -2.96 -3.73
C ALA A 45 -3.93 -3.96 -3.31
N MET A 46 -2.82 -3.46 -2.81
CA MET A 46 -1.77 -4.28 -2.22
C MET A 46 -2.21 -4.69 -0.82
N VAL A 47 -2.47 -5.97 -0.63
CA VAL A 47 -3.07 -6.55 0.59
C VAL A 47 -2.09 -7.39 1.41
N ASP A 48 -0.92 -7.66 0.88
CA ASP A 48 0.21 -8.27 1.59
C ASP A 48 1.51 -7.63 1.07
N LEU A 49 2.37 -7.23 1.99
CA LEU A 49 3.72 -6.72 1.69
C LEU A 49 4.66 -7.22 2.78
N ARG A 50 5.69 -7.96 2.38
CA ARG A 50 6.67 -8.54 3.30
C ARG A 50 8.09 -8.33 2.80
N PRO A 51 8.79 -7.35 3.34
CA PRO A 51 10.21 -7.18 3.08
C PRO A 51 11.01 -8.25 3.83
N TYR A 52 11.93 -8.92 3.16
CA TYR A 52 12.77 -9.94 3.81
C TYR A 52 13.85 -9.34 4.71
N ALA A 53 14.16 -8.05 4.55
CA ALA A 53 15.07 -7.35 5.45
C ALA A 53 14.46 -7.05 6.83
N ALA A 54 13.12 -7.08 6.95
CA ALA A 54 12.44 -6.82 8.22
C ALA A 54 12.74 -7.91 9.24
N LYS A 55 13.04 -7.52 10.47
CA LYS A 55 13.15 -8.46 11.59
C LYS A 55 11.76 -8.90 12.04
N LEU A 56 11.68 -10.15 12.48
CA LEU A 56 10.47 -10.65 13.14
C LEU A 56 10.30 -9.93 14.48
N ILE A 57 9.07 -9.46 14.74
CA ILE A 57 8.69 -9.03 16.06
C ILE A 57 8.60 -10.26 16.98
N ARG A 58 8.62 -10.03 18.29
CA ARG A 58 8.41 -11.07 19.27
C ARG A 58 7.21 -11.95 18.93
N PRO A 59 7.27 -13.23 19.23
CA PRO A 59 6.11 -14.09 19.07
C PRO A 59 4.93 -13.50 19.86
N CYS A 60 3.88 -13.14 19.17
CA CYS A 60 2.68 -12.63 19.81
C CYS A 60 1.94 -13.78 20.48
N GLY A 61 1.78 -13.71 21.77
CA GLY A 61 0.87 -14.55 22.55
C GLY A 61 1.13 -16.03 22.56
N VAL A 62 0.44 -16.67 23.43
CA VAL A 62 0.52 -18.09 23.68
C VAL A 62 0.05 -18.89 22.47
N GLY A 63 0.99 -19.55 21.83
CA GLY A 63 0.66 -20.82 21.19
C GLY A 63 0.37 -20.87 19.73
N THR A 64 0.62 -19.85 18.94
CA THR A 64 0.41 -20.00 17.50
C THR A 64 1.66 -19.68 16.69
N LYS A 65 2.27 -20.72 16.13
CA LYS A 65 3.26 -20.58 15.05
C LYS A 65 2.76 -19.66 13.92
N ALA A 66 1.45 -19.61 13.72
CA ALA A 66 0.80 -18.70 12.79
C ALA A 66 1.05 -17.23 13.13
N ASN A 67 1.06 -16.88 14.42
CA ASN A 67 1.34 -15.50 14.83
C ASN A 67 2.83 -15.16 14.71
N GLN A 68 3.72 -16.12 14.83
CA GLN A 68 5.14 -15.90 14.59
C GLN A 68 5.44 -15.59 13.13
N ASP A 69 4.69 -16.19 12.22
CA ASP A 69 4.81 -15.96 10.79
C ASP A 69 4.02 -14.73 10.33
N ALA A 70 3.09 -14.27 11.13
CA ALA A 70 2.17 -13.20 10.82
C ALA A 70 2.62 -11.84 11.37
N SER A 71 3.72 -11.83 12.05
CA SER A 71 4.14 -10.67 12.81
C SER A 71 4.90 -9.62 12.02
N TYR A 72 4.60 -9.48 10.82
CA TYR A 72 5.02 -8.40 10.10
C TYR A 72 4.38 -8.14 8.92
N PRO A 73 4.52 -7.33 8.62
CA PRO A 73 3.73 -6.35 9.02
C PRO A 73 3.72 -5.02 8.44
N PHE A 74 3.75 -4.84 7.19
CA PHE A 74 3.37 -3.59 6.61
C PHE A 74 1.95 -3.64 6.10
N LEU A 75 1.58 -4.75 5.46
CA LEU A 75 0.23 -4.97 4.98
C LEU A 75 -0.10 -6.44 5.20
N VAL A 76 -0.89 -6.75 6.21
CA VAL A 76 -1.31 -8.12 6.49
C VAL A 76 -2.82 -8.23 6.56
N GLN A 77 -3.46 -7.95 5.45
CA GLN A 77 -4.90 -8.11 5.37
C GLN A 77 -5.33 -9.59 5.42
N SER A 78 -4.46 -10.50 5.00
CA SER A 78 -4.73 -11.93 5.03
C SER A 78 -5.02 -12.48 6.42
N LEU A 79 -4.49 -11.89 7.49
CA LEU A 79 -4.80 -12.29 8.85
C LEU A 79 -6.24 -11.98 9.24
N TYR A 80 -6.72 -10.83 8.85
CA TYR A 80 -8.10 -10.42 9.10
C TYR A 80 -9.10 -11.29 8.32
N ARG A 81 -8.66 -11.86 7.20
CA ARG A 81 -9.47 -12.74 6.37
C ARG A 81 -9.50 -14.19 6.84
N ALA A 82 -8.58 -14.59 7.67
CA ALA A 82 -8.55 -15.94 8.24
C ALA A 82 -9.70 -16.21 9.24
N GLY A 83 -10.66 -15.32 9.35
CA GLY A 83 -11.90 -15.52 10.10
C GLY A 83 -11.89 -15.00 11.53
N PHE A 84 -10.75 -14.60 12.06
CA PHE A 84 -10.67 -14.11 13.44
C PHE A 84 -11.21 -12.68 13.60
N PHE A 85 -11.25 -11.88 12.52
CA PHE A 85 -11.63 -10.48 12.57
C PHE A 85 -12.45 -10.04 11.35
N THR A 86 -13.42 -10.82 10.95
CA THR A 86 -14.25 -10.53 9.76
C THR A 86 -14.96 -9.18 9.81
N HIS A 87 -15.25 -8.66 10.99
CA HIS A 87 -15.87 -7.36 11.19
C HIS A 87 -14.91 -6.18 11.00
N TYR A 88 -13.60 -6.42 10.90
CA TYR A 88 -12.58 -5.40 10.62
C TYR A 88 -12.07 -5.47 9.16
N ALA A 89 -12.73 -6.23 8.31
CA ALA A 89 -12.30 -6.43 6.93
C ALA A 89 -12.18 -5.13 6.10
N GLY A 90 -12.84 -4.05 6.52
CA GLY A 90 -12.71 -2.72 5.92
C GLY A 90 -11.58 -1.86 6.50
N GLU A 91 -11.00 -2.27 7.62
CA GLU A 91 -10.00 -1.50 8.36
C GLU A 91 -8.60 -2.12 8.31
N GLY A 92 -8.41 -3.17 7.51
CA GLY A 92 -7.14 -3.86 7.36
C GLY A 92 -6.06 -3.00 6.72
N ALA A 93 -4.80 -3.37 6.97
CA ALA A 93 -3.67 -2.74 6.30
C ALA A 93 -3.76 -2.93 4.79
N VAL A 94 -3.72 -1.85 4.05
CA VAL A 94 -3.88 -1.84 2.60
C VAL A 94 -3.09 -0.69 1.98
N LYS A 95 -2.53 -0.93 0.80
CA LYS A 95 -2.02 0.11 -0.08
C LYS A 95 -2.97 0.23 -1.26
N SER A 96 -3.65 1.34 -1.39
CA SER A 96 -4.63 1.61 -2.45
C SER A 96 -4.57 3.06 -2.90
N CYS A 97 -5.56 3.46 -3.66
CA CYS A 97 -5.68 4.79 -4.23
C CYS A 97 -7.15 5.22 -4.19
N LYS A 98 -7.38 6.49 -3.86
CA LYS A 98 -8.68 7.14 -4.00
C LYS A 98 -8.65 8.10 -5.18
N ILE A 99 -9.73 8.13 -5.91
CA ILE A 99 -9.98 9.11 -6.98
C ILE A 99 -11.09 10.04 -6.51
N GLY A 100 -10.84 11.32 -6.56
CA GLY A 100 -11.75 12.30 -6.01
C GLY A 100 -11.99 13.50 -6.92
N HIS A 101 -13.13 14.15 -6.70
CA HIS A 101 -13.49 15.44 -7.26
C HIS A 101 -14.32 16.19 -6.22
N ASP A 102 -13.91 17.41 -5.90
CA ASP A 102 -14.52 18.22 -4.84
C ASP A 102 -14.62 17.42 -3.51
N SER A 103 -15.84 17.18 -3.04
CA SER A 103 -16.11 16.41 -1.82
C SER A 103 -16.33 14.92 -2.05
N GLU A 104 -16.44 14.48 -3.30
CA GLU A 104 -16.65 13.07 -3.65
C GLU A 104 -15.33 12.32 -3.77
N GLN A 105 -15.27 11.14 -3.21
CA GLN A 105 -14.11 10.25 -3.31
C GLN A 105 -14.54 8.80 -3.46
N VAL A 106 -13.93 8.12 -4.41
CA VAL A 106 -14.10 6.67 -4.62
C VAL A 106 -12.77 5.98 -4.39
N ASP A 107 -12.72 5.04 -3.46
CA ASP A 107 -11.55 4.22 -3.24
C ASP A 107 -11.52 3.08 -4.26
N LEU A 108 -10.42 2.95 -4.99
CA LEU A 108 -10.24 1.87 -5.97
C LEU A 108 -10.37 0.49 -5.33
N CYS A 109 -10.12 0.33 -4.02
CA CYS A 109 -10.31 -0.94 -3.33
C CYS A 109 -11.78 -1.41 -3.30
N THR A 110 -12.75 -0.55 -3.64
CA THR A 110 -14.16 -0.93 -3.80
C THR A 110 -14.49 -1.42 -5.21
N CYS A 111 -13.57 -1.28 -6.15
CA CYS A 111 -13.73 -1.66 -7.54
C CYS A 111 -13.22 -3.08 -7.80
N ARG A 112 -13.65 -3.65 -8.93
CA ARG A 112 -13.09 -4.89 -9.45
C ARG A 112 -12.34 -4.62 -10.73
N THR A 113 -11.23 -5.31 -10.93
CA THR A 113 -10.43 -5.23 -12.14
C THR A 113 -9.87 -6.60 -12.50
N LEU A 114 -9.28 -6.73 -13.66
CA LEU A 114 -8.45 -7.86 -14.04
C LEU A 114 -7.01 -7.38 -14.20
N ALA A 115 -6.06 -8.29 -14.19
CA ALA A 115 -4.67 -7.97 -14.40
C ALA A 115 -4.08 -8.80 -15.53
N SER A 116 -3.22 -8.18 -16.30
CA SER A 116 -2.24 -8.82 -17.16
C SER A 116 -0.83 -8.49 -16.67
N PHE A 117 0.14 -9.33 -17.00
CA PHE A 117 1.53 -9.01 -16.72
C PHE A 117 2.42 -9.31 -17.92
N SER A 118 3.47 -8.55 -18.05
CA SER A 118 4.53 -8.71 -19.04
C SER A 118 5.91 -8.60 -18.38
N GLU A 119 6.91 -9.04 -19.10
CA GLU A 119 8.29 -9.00 -18.66
C GLU A 119 9.11 -8.17 -19.65
N GLU A 120 9.84 -7.20 -19.14
CA GLU A 120 10.74 -6.36 -19.89
C GLU A 120 12.13 -6.39 -19.21
N SER A 121 13.03 -7.24 -19.69
CA SER A 121 14.34 -7.45 -19.07
C SER A 121 14.21 -7.87 -17.60
N GLU A 122 14.72 -7.07 -16.66
CA GLU A 122 14.64 -7.32 -15.22
C GLU A 122 13.38 -6.73 -14.55
N THR A 123 12.50 -6.13 -15.35
CA THR A 123 11.27 -5.48 -14.86
C THR A 123 10.05 -6.34 -15.18
N ARG A 124 9.22 -6.55 -14.18
CA ARG A 124 7.88 -7.14 -14.31
C ARG A 124 6.86 -6.03 -14.30
N ILE A 125 5.95 -6.03 -15.26
CA ILE A 125 4.92 -5.00 -15.39
C ILE A 125 3.57 -5.66 -15.22
N VAL A 126 2.82 -5.21 -14.21
CA VAL A 126 1.43 -5.60 -13.97
C VAL A 126 0.54 -4.46 -14.41
N THR A 127 -0.28 -4.70 -15.42
CA THR A 127 -1.24 -3.71 -15.93
C THR A 127 -2.64 -4.17 -15.55
N LEU A 128 -3.38 -3.30 -14.88
CA LEU A 128 -4.77 -3.54 -14.54
C LEU A 128 -5.68 -3.03 -15.65
N ASP A 129 -6.78 -3.75 -15.89
CA ASP A 129 -7.83 -3.24 -16.76
C ASP A 129 -8.38 -1.94 -16.20
N PRO A 130 -8.69 -0.97 -17.07
CA PRO A 130 -9.23 0.31 -16.62
C PRO A 130 -10.55 0.16 -15.86
N VAL A 131 -10.69 0.92 -14.80
CA VAL A 131 -11.92 1.03 -14.01
C VAL A 131 -12.60 2.35 -14.35
N THR A 132 -13.91 2.33 -14.56
CA THR A 132 -14.72 3.55 -14.69
C THR A 132 -15.26 3.92 -13.32
N ILE A 133 -15.05 5.18 -12.95
CA ILE A 133 -15.56 5.79 -11.73
C ILE A 133 -16.61 6.81 -12.15
N GLU A 134 -17.81 6.68 -11.60
CA GLU A 134 -18.91 7.60 -11.81
C GLU A 134 -18.98 8.60 -10.65
N PHE A 135 -18.96 9.87 -10.97
CA PHE A 135 -19.31 10.98 -10.09
C PHE A 135 -20.70 11.50 -10.46
N ASP A 136 -21.31 12.29 -9.63
CA ASP A 136 -22.68 12.80 -9.87
C ASP A 136 -22.86 13.46 -11.26
N SER A 137 -21.83 14.08 -11.80
CA SER A 137 -21.93 14.91 -13.00
C SER A 137 -21.04 14.49 -14.17
N PHE A 138 -20.13 13.53 -13.97
CA PHE A 138 -19.20 13.04 -15.00
C PHE A 138 -18.59 11.69 -14.58
N SER A 139 -17.88 11.07 -15.52
CA SER A 139 -17.15 9.84 -15.24
C SER A 139 -15.68 9.95 -15.66
N VAL A 140 -14.85 9.16 -15.04
CA VAL A 140 -13.42 9.03 -15.35
C VAL A 140 -13.03 7.56 -15.51
N ARG A 141 -12.11 7.28 -16.44
CA ARG A 141 -11.48 5.97 -16.58
C ARG A 141 -10.07 5.99 -16.02
N VAL A 142 -9.82 5.14 -15.06
CA VAL A 142 -8.55 5.05 -14.34
C VAL A 142 -7.85 3.75 -14.63
N GLN A 143 -6.57 3.80 -14.94
CA GLN A 143 -5.70 2.65 -15.12
C GLN A 143 -4.61 2.65 -14.05
N SER A 144 -4.31 1.48 -13.52
CA SER A 144 -3.21 1.26 -12.59
C SER A 144 -2.16 0.35 -13.22
N ILE A 145 -0.90 0.73 -13.06
CA ILE A 145 0.25 -0.04 -13.55
C ILE A 145 1.27 -0.15 -12.42
N PHE A 146 1.78 -1.35 -12.20
CA PHE A 146 2.85 -1.62 -11.23
C PHE A 146 4.07 -2.12 -12.00
N ARG A 147 5.22 -1.50 -11.76
CA ARG A 147 6.50 -1.91 -12.35
C ARG A 147 7.43 -2.36 -11.21
N LEU A 148 8.02 -3.51 -11.40
CA LEU A 148 8.74 -4.25 -10.38
C LEU A 148 10.13 -4.57 -10.91
N THR A 149 11.15 -3.96 -10.33
CA THR A 149 12.53 -4.27 -10.68
C THR A 149 13.07 -5.31 -9.70
N GLU A 150 13.58 -6.41 -10.22
CA GLU A 150 14.08 -7.52 -9.44
C GLU A 150 15.10 -7.08 -8.38
N GLY A 151 14.92 -7.54 -7.15
CA GLY A 151 15.84 -7.31 -6.04
C GLY A 151 15.94 -5.88 -5.53
N SER A 152 15.21 -4.94 -6.13
CA SER A 152 15.27 -3.52 -5.73
C SER A 152 14.58 -3.22 -4.41
N GLY A 153 13.63 -4.07 -3.98
CA GLY A 153 12.73 -3.77 -2.86
C GLY A 153 11.81 -2.57 -3.14
N GLU A 154 11.64 -2.20 -4.41
CA GLU A 154 10.89 -1.03 -4.85
C GLU A 154 9.81 -1.42 -5.86
N VAL A 155 8.64 -0.79 -5.74
CA VAL A 155 7.52 -0.89 -6.69
C VAL A 155 7.20 0.48 -7.23
N GLU A 156 7.32 0.69 -8.52
CA GLU A 156 6.79 1.88 -9.19
C GLU A 156 5.29 1.68 -9.43
N ILE A 157 4.49 2.64 -9.03
CA ILE A 157 3.02 2.63 -9.14
C ILE A 157 2.59 3.84 -9.96
N ILE A 158 1.87 3.59 -11.03
CA ILE A 158 1.35 4.63 -11.92
C ILE A 158 -0.16 4.56 -11.88
N ARG A 159 -0.80 5.67 -11.48
CA ARG A 159 -2.25 5.87 -11.57
C ARG A 159 -2.51 6.89 -12.66
N ARG A 160 -3.16 6.46 -13.72
CA ARG A 160 -3.40 7.28 -14.91
C ARG A 160 -4.87 7.49 -15.15
N ILE A 161 -5.27 8.73 -15.33
CA ILE A 161 -6.58 9.07 -15.86
C ILE A 161 -6.51 8.93 -17.39
N LEU A 162 -7.13 7.91 -17.94
CA LEU A 162 -7.11 7.67 -19.38
C LEU A 162 -7.99 8.68 -20.13
N ASP A 163 -9.18 8.87 -19.62
CA ASP A 163 -10.15 9.83 -20.16
C ASP A 163 -11.13 10.30 -19.07
N SER A 164 -11.88 11.34 -19.39
CA SER A 164 -12.98 11.86 -18.59
C SER A 164 -14.05 12.42 -19.52
N THR A 165 -15.32 12.25 -19.16
CA THR A 165 -16.43 12.90 -19.89
C THR A 165 -16.42 14.43 -19.73
N ARG A 166 -15.62 14.95 -18.77
CA ARG A 166 -15.30 16.38 -18.60
C ARG A 166 -13.78 16.56 -18.50
N PRO A 167 -13.06 16.69 -19.63
CA PRO A 167 -11.59 16.63 -19.66
C PRO A 167 -10.89 17.75 -18.87
N GLU A 168 -11.51 18.90 -18.71
CA GLU A 168 -10.93 20.05 -17.99
C GLU A 168 -11.17 20.03 -16.49
N THR A 169 -11.93 19.06 -15.99
CA THR A 169 -12.22 18.93 -14.57
C THR A 169 -10.98 18.47 -13.80
N ASP A 170 -10.75 19.10 -12.66
CA ASP A 170 -9.70 18.69 -11.73
C ASP A 170 -10.10 17.40 -11.01
N ILE A 171 -9.19 16.41 -11.06
CA ILE A 171 -9.37 15.10 -10.47
C ILE A 171 -8.23 14.89 -9.48
N SER A 172 -8.54 14.57 -8.25
CA SER A 172 -7.53 14.20 -7.26
C SER A 172 -7.21 12.73 -7.34
N ILE A 173 -5.93 12.40 -7.34
CA ILE A 173 -5.40 11.04 -7.18
C ILE A 173 -4.72 11.00 -5.82
N ASP A 174 -5.23 10.22 -4.89
CA ASP A 174 -4.72 10.07 -3.53
C ASP A 174 -4.18 8.65 -3.33
N GLU A 175 -2.88 8.51 -3.46
CA GLU A 175 -2.17 7.25 -3.28
C GLU A 175 -1.81 7.10 -1.80
N TYR A 176 -2.28 6.04 -1.14
CA TYR A 176 -2.07 5.87 0.29
C TYR A 176 -1.64 4.45 0.68
N ILE A 177 -0.98 4.35 1.82
CA ILE A 177 -0.73 3.10 2.52
C ILE A 177 -1.21 3.23 3.95
N THR A 178 -2.11 2.34 4.36
CA THR A 178 -2.48 2.16 5.77
C THR A 178 -1.81 0.89 6.25
N ALA A 179 -0.96 1.01 7.24
CA ALA A 179 -0.21 -0.10 7.78
C ALA A 179 -0.54 -0.30 9.27
N CYS A 180 -0.66 -1.56 9.65
CA CYS A 180 -0.75 -1.97 11.03
C CYS A 180 0.61 -2.49 11.48
N TYR A 181 1.02 -2.14 12.68
CA TYR A 181 2.27 -2.58 13.24
C TYR A 181 2.15 -2.87 14.73
N GLY A 182 2.74 -4.00 15.14
CA GLY A 182 2.72 -4.41 16.55
C GLY A 182 1.41 -5.02 16.99
N THR A 183 1.32 -5.30 18.26
CA THR A 183 0.11 -5.77 18.92
C THR A 183 -0.22 -4.87 20.10
N THR A 184 -1.48 -4.85 20.51
CA THR A 184 -1.88 -4.15 21.72
C THR A 184 -1.27 -4.72 22.99
N GLU A 185 -0.74 -5.93 22.93
CA GLU A 185 -0.08 -6.62 24.04
C GLU A 185 1.32 -6.06 24.34
N TYR A 186 1.94 -5.42 23.35
CA TYR A 186 3.30 -4.89 23.47
C TYR A 186 3.36 -3.43 22.97
N PRO A 187 2.81 -2.47 23.73
CA PRO A 187 2.84 -1.06 23.35
C PRO A 187 4.26 -0.52 23.14
N GLU A 188 5.26 -1.09 23.82
CA GLU A 188 6.66 -0.75 23.64
C GLU A 188 7.19 -1.06 22.24
N ASP A 189 6.57 -1.98 21.51
CA ASP A 189 6.95 -2.29 20.14
C ASP A 189 6.66 -1.12 19.18
N MET A 190 5.81 -0.18 19.61
CA MET A 190 5.49 1.03 18.85
C MET A 190 6.40 2.22 19.18
N THR A 191 7.21 2.10 20.22
CA THR A 191 8.11 3.17 20.61
C THR A 191 9.18 3.38 19.54
N GLY A 192 9.38 4.65 19.15
CA GLY A 192 10.41 5.00 18.18
C GLY A 192 9.95 4.98 16.72
N ILE A 193 8.73 4.54 16.40
CA ILE A 193 8.20 4.71 15.04
C ILE A 193 8.10 6.19 14.73
N ARG A 194 8.66 6.58 13.60
CA ARG A 194 8.62 7.95 13.09
C ARG A 194 7.97 7.96 11.72
N LEU A 195 6.99 8.83 11.57
CA LEU A 195 6.27 9.07 10.32
C LEU A 195 6.67 10.46 9.84
N SER A 196 7.16 10.59 8.62
CA SER A 196 7.71 11.85 8.11
C SER A 196 7.14 12.18 6.74
N LEU A 197 6.85 13.46 6.52
CA LEU A 197 6.62 14.05 5.20
C LEU A 197 7.84 14.89 4.86
N ILE A 198 8.48 14.61 3.76
CA ILE A 198 9.71 15.27 3.33
C ILE A 198 9.42 16.08 2.08
N GLY A 199 9.48 17.41 2.22
CA GLY A 199 9.44 18.37 1.12
C GLY A 199 10.83 18.94 0.85
N ALA A 200 10.92 19.87 -0.11
CA ALA A 200 12.18 20.51 -0.48
C ALA A 200 12.79 21.33 0.67
N ASP A 201 11.94 22.11 1.35
CA ASP A 201 12.38 23.10 2.34
C ASP A 201 11.93 22.75 3.76
N LYS A 202 11.05 21.76 3.92
CA LYS A 202 10.43 21.44 5.19
C LYS A 202 10.23 19.94 5.34
N THR A 203 10.41 19.46 6.56
CA THR A 203 10.05 18.11 6.97
C THR A 203 9.09 18.18 8.15
N GLU A 204 7.96 17.49 8.03
CA GLU A 204 7.04 17.27 9.15
C GLU A 204 7.20 15.85 9.66
N THR A 205 7.36 15.69 10.97
CA THR A 205 7.55 14.38 11.58
C THR A 205 6.61 14.17 12.75
N ILE A 206 5.93 13.04 12.77
CA ILE A 206 5.17 12.55 13.90
C ILE A 206 5.91 11.35 14.50
N LYS A 207 6.26 11.44 15.78
CA LYS A 207 6.64 10.26 16.56
C LYS A 207 5.36 9.58 17.01
N TYR A 208 5.14 8.34 16.56
CA TYR A 208 3.90 7.61 16.85
C TYR A 208 3.64 7.50 18.36
N ALA A 209 2.43 7.82 18.79
CA ALA A 209 2.07 7.87 20.21
C ALA A 209 0.59 7.56 20.51
N TYR A 210 -0.13 6.88 19.62
CA TYR A 210 -1.56 6.53 19.78
C TYR A 210 -2.51 7.73 20.01
N GLN A 211 -2.18 8.90 19.48
CA GLN A 211 -2.91 10.14 19.74
C GLN A 211 -3.82 10.57 18.60
N CYS A 212 -3.99 9.76 17.58
CA CYS A 212 -4.78 10.07 16.38
C CYS A 212 -4.41 11.43 15.76
N ARG A 213 -3.12 11.77 15.77
CA ARG A 213 -2.63 13.02 15.20
C ARG A 213 -2.58 12.94 13.68
N GLU A 214 -2.73 14.11 13.08
CA GLU A 214 -2.54 14.30 11.64
C GLU A 214 -1.45 15.32 11.37
N ALA A 215 -0.72 15.14 10.28
CA ALA A 215 0.15 16.14 9.70
C ALA A 215 -0.10 16.23 8.19
N LYS A 216 0.02 17.41 7.64
CA LYS A 216 -0.07 17.68 6.20
C LYS A 216 1.07 18.60 5.78
N LEU A 217 1.56 18.39 4.58
CA LEU A 217 2.59 19.22 4.00
C LEU A 217 2.37 19.32 2.49
N GLU A 218 2.46 20.52 1.96
CA GLU A 218 2.47 20.76 0.51
C GLU A 218 3.90 20.56 -0.04
N ASN A 219 4.01 20.29 -1.33
CA ASN A 219 5.27 20.10 -2.03
C ASN A 219 6.14 18.97 -1.44
N VAL A 220 5.51 17.86 -1.12
CA VAL A 220 6.17 16.67 -0.59
C VAL A 220 6.83 15.89 -1.73
N HIS A 221 8.05 15.43 -1.48
CA HIS A 221 8.78 14.49 -2.34
C HIS A 221 8.67 13.05 -1.86
N SER A 222 8.51 12.84 -0.55
CA SER A 222 8.27 11.51 0.02
C SER A 222 7.45 11.55 1.31
N ALA A 223 6.75 10.44 1.56
CA ALA A 223 6.12 10.10 2.83
C ALA A 223 6.76 8.83 3.36
N GLU A 224 7.22 8.82 4.61
CA GLU A 224 8.09 7.78 5.13
C GLU A 224 7.67 7.27 6.50
N ALA A 225 7.94 5.99 6.76
CA ALA A 225 7.83 5.38 8.07
C ALA A 225 9.13 4.67 8.43
N LEU A 226 9.78 5.14 9.49
CA LEU A 226 10.91 4.46 10.11
C LEU A 226 10.42 3.61 11.27
N ILE A 227 10.69 2.31 11.22
CA ILE A 227 10.21 1.33 12.20
C ILE A 227 11.40 0.57 12.78
N PRO A 228 12.03 1.13 13.83
CA PRO A 228 13.29 0.61 14.38
C PRO A 228 13.18 -0.81 14.91
N GLN A 229 12.02 -1.19 15.45
CA GLN A 229 11.80 -2.50 16.08
C GLN A 229 11.97 -3.67 15.11
N VAL A 230 11.67 -3.44 13.83
CA VAL A 230 11.84 -4.41 12.76
C VAL A 230 12.95 -4.04 11.79
N ASP A 231 13.75 -3.04 12.15
CA ASP A 231 14.89 -2.60 11.36
C ASP A 231 14.49 -2.24 9.93
N THR A 232 13.36 -1.52 9.79
CA THR A 232 12.78 -1.26 8.48
C THR A 232 12.42 0.20 8.27
N HIS A 233 12.67 0.65 7.06
CA HIS A 233 12.30 1.94 6.51
C HIS A 233 11.38 1.73 5.31
N LEU A 234 10.17 2.25 5.40
CA LEU A 234 9.19 2.32 4.32
C LEU A 234 9.16 3.72 3.77
N SER A 235 9.29 3.90 2.47
CA SER A 235 9.15 5.20 1.82
C SER A 235 8.23 5.12 0.61
N MET A 236 7.40 6.15 0.46
CA MET A 236 6.59 6.38 -0.72
C MET A 236 7.03 7.72 -1.33
N ARG A 237 7.75 7.68 -2.43
CA ARG A 237 8.26 8.84 -3.16
C ARG A 237 7.33 9.20 -4.31
N VAL A 238 7.36 10.44 -4.75
CA VAL A 238 6.60 10.95 -5.89
C VAL A 238 7.52 11.59 -6.92
N GLU A 239 7.18 11.49 -8.20
CA GLU A 239 7.97 12.04 -9.31
C GLU A 239 8.05 13.58 -9.26
N ALA A 240 6.95 14.22 -8.97
CA ALA A 240 6.84 15.67 -8.85
C ALA A 240 6.19 16.03 -7.52
N PRO A 241 6.52 17.18 -6.93
CA PRO A 241 5.95 17.58 -5.65
C PRO A 241 4.43 17.52 -5.64
N ALA A 242 3.90 16.98 -4.55
CA ALA A 242 2.47 16.76 -4.34
C ALA A 242 2.10 17.09 -2.89
N ALA A 243 0.82 17.12 -2.55
CA ALA A 243 0.39 17.21 -1.17
C ALA A 243 0.62 15.87 -0.47
N GLY A 244 1.13 15.89 0.75
CA GLY A 244 1.31 14.69 1.56
C GLY A 244 0.56 14.79 2.87
N TYR A 245 0.19 13.64 3.42
CA TYR A 245 -0.39 13.58 4.76
C TYR A 245 0.03 12.34 5.53
N ILE A 246 0.02 12.48 6.84
CA ILE A 246 0.19 11.42 7.82
C ILE A 246 -1.04 11.42 8.71
N ARG A 247 -1.54 10.23 9.05
CA ARG A 247 -2.56 10.05 10.08
C ARG A 247 -2.14 8.92 11.00
N GLU A 248 -2.12 9.19 12.30
CA GLU A 248 -2.12 8.13 13.30
C GLU A 248 -3.55 7.62 13.44
N GLY A 249 -3.69 6.32 13.50
CA GLY A 249 -4.97 5.68 13.75
C GLY A 249 -4.83 4.60 14.81
N PHE A 250 -5.95 4.18 15.34
CA PHE A 250 -6.08 3.04 16.21
C PHE A 250 -7.37 2.31 15.84
N SER A 251 -7.24 1.07 15.44
CA SER A 251 -8.38 0.17 15.34
C SER A 251 -8.15 -0.97 16.33
N PHE A 252 -7.84 -2.12 15.86
CA PHE A 252 -7.54 -3.27 16.71
C PHE A 252 -6.06 -3.34 17.11
N SER A 253 -5.23 -2.69 16.32
CA SER A 253 -3.80 -2.51 16.57
C SER A 253 -3.39 -1.09 16.18
N PRO A 254 -2.21 -0.66 16.59
CA PRO A 254 -1.63 0.58 16.13
C PRO A 254 -1.62 0.63 14.61
N MET A 255 -2.17 1.70 14.06
CA MET A 255 -2.26 1.93 12.63
C MET A 255 -1.71 3.31 12.28
N TYR A 256 -1.18 3.45 11.12
CA TYR A 256 -0.89 4.75 10.53
C TYR A 256 -1.21 4.73 9.04
N THR A 257 -1.51 5.90 8.51
CA THR A 257 -1.67 6.12 7.08
C THR A 257 -0.66 7.14 6.61
N LEU A 258 0.03 6.82 5.53
CA LEU A 258 0.83 7.75 4.74
C LEU A 258 0.11 7.94 3.42
N GLY A 259 -0.06 9.18 2.97
CA GLY A 259 -0.70 9.48 1.70
C GLY A 259 0.02 10.56 0.92
N ILE A 260 -0.06 10.46 -0.40
CA ILE A 260 0.41 11.46 -1.37
C ILE A 260 -0.74 11.73 -2.33
N GLN A 261 -1.12 12.98 -2.43
CA GLN A 261 -2.25 13.43 -3.25
C GLN A 261 -1.79 14.43 -4.31
N LYS A 262 -2.24 14.23 -5.54
CA LYS A 262 -1.98 15.11 -6.67
C LYS A 262 -3.26 15.39 -7.43
N THR A 263 -3.50 16.65 -7.77
CA THR A 263 -4.58 17.03 -8.68
C THR A 263 -4.08 16.99 -10.12
N VAL A 264 -4.87 16.37 -10.98
CA VAL A 264 -4.59 16.22 -12.41
C VAL A 264 -5.86 16.45 -13.23
N LYS A 265 -5.71 16.63 -14.53
CA LYS A 265 -6.81 16.60 -15.50
C LYS A 265 -6.84 15.27 -16.26
N ALA A 266 -7.80 15.09 -17.16
CA ALA A 266 -7.81 13.94 -18.06
C ALA A 266 -6.45 13.78 -18.77
N LYS A 267 -6.01 12.53 -18.94
CA LYS A 267 -4.68 12.11 -19.42
C LYS A 267 -3.52 12.41 -18.46
N GLY A 268 -3.80 13.00 -17.29
CA GLY A 268 -2.80 13.18 -16.25
C GLY A 268 -2.54 11.89 -15.45
N GLU A 269 -1.42 11.87 -14.73
CA GLU A 269 -1.03 10.73 -13.90
C GLU A 269 -0.36 11.15 -12.61
N LEU A 270 -0.46 10.27 -11.62
CA LEU A 270 0.38 10.25 -10.43
C LEU A 270 1.30 9.04 -10.51
N ARG A 271 2.61 9.28 -10.35
CA ARG A 271 3.63 8.25 -10.32
C ARG A 271 4.32 8.27 -8.97
N THR A 272 4.29 7.13 -8.30
CA THR A 272 4.91 6.95 -6.97
C THR A 272 5.79 5.71 -6.96
N TRP A 273 6.78 5.70 -6.06
CA TRP A 273 7.62 4.55 -5.78
C TRP A 273 7.47 4.17 -4.32
N LEU A 274 7.01 2.97 -4.09
CA LEU A 274 6.97 2.37 -2.76
C LEU A 274 8.24 1.54 -2.58
N LYS A 275 9.06 1.90 -1.62
CA LYS A 275 10.29 1.18 -1.29
C LYS A 275 10.29 0.72 0.15
N VAL A 276 10.79 -0.50 0.34
CA VAL A 276 11.03 -1.06 1.66
C VAL A 276 12.51 -1.43 1.76
N ALA A 277 13.18 -0.86 2.75
CA ALA A 277 14.60 -1.07 2.96
C ALA A 277 14.88 -1.36 4.44
N LYS A 278 16.08 -1.84 4.73
CA LYS A 278 16.58 -1.90 6.09
C LYS A 278 16.74 -0.48 6.64
N ALA A 279 16.38 -0.28 7.90
CA ALA A 279 16.67 0.96 8.60
C ALA A 279 18.18 1.14 8.68
N SER A 280 18.67 2.28 8.28
CA SER A 280 20.10 2.66 8.35
C SER A 280 20.43 3.29 9.70
#